data_b928052782c7e64aac4734ceb441611f
#
_entry.id   b928052782c7e64aac4734ceb441611f
#
_cell.length_a   1.000
_cell.length_b   1.000
_cell.length_c   1.000
_cell.angle_alpha   90.00
_cell.angle_beta   90.00
_cell.angle_gamma   90.00
#
_symmetry.space_group_name_H-M   'P 1'
#
loop_
_entity.id
_entity.type
_entity.pdbx_description
1 polymer ?
#
loop_
_entity_poly.entity_id
_entity_poly.type
_entity_poly.pdbx_seq_one_letter_code
_entity_poly.pdbx_strand_id
1 'polypeptide(L)'
;MNEYSFIRSIHHKLPSDIFKWKIHDSFAAGVPDALYAKNSVLFVEYKYVKKLPVKSTTLIKTSISPMQVSWLDTMQCAAHSALIIGSPNNIYIKLNNFSEKITKEMFMKKKVTILDVVGFIVNKTYLPKKVITAD
;
A
#
# COMPACT_ATOMS: atom_id res chain seq x y z
N MET A 1 5.26 -16.72 6.34
CA MET A 1 5.42 -15.26 6.24
C MET A 1 4.22 -14.58 6.86
N ASN A 2 4.42 -13.45 7.49
CA ASN A 2 3.38 -12.61 8.08
C ASN A 2 3.52 -11.18 7.54
N GLU A 3 2.67 -10.27 8.02
CA GLU A 3 2.71 -8.87 7.57
C GLU A 3 4.08 -8.22 7.82
N TYR A 4 4.66 -8.44 9.00
CA TYR A 4 5.97 -7.88 9.35
C TYR A 4 7.07 -8.35 8.39
N SER A 5 7.18 -9.64 8.14
CA SER A 5 8.20 -10.18 7.24
C SER A 5 7.95 -9.80 5.78
N PHE A 6 6.68 -9.62 5.40
CA PHE A 6 6.31 -9.11 4.08
C PHE A 6 6.83 -7.68 3.89
N ILE A 7 6.55 -6.78 4.82
CA ILE A 7 7.04 -5.39 4.77
C ILE A 7 8.57 -5.36 4.76
N ARG A 8 9.20 -6.17 5.61
CA ARG A 8 10.65 -6.26 5.69
C ARG A 8 11.27 -6.69 4.37
N SER A 9 10.66 -7.64 3.66
CA SER A 9 11.17 -8.09 2.37
C SER A 9 11.14 -6.99 1.31
N ILE A 10 10.16 -6.11 1.36
CA ILE A 10 10.08 -4.93 0.50
C ILE A 10 11.19 -3.92 0.88
N HIS A 11 11.32 -3.61 2.17
CA HIS A 11 12.29 -2.64 2.65
C HIS A 11 13.74 -3.02 2.31
N HIS A 12 14.06 -4.32 2.33
CA HIS A 12 15.40 -4.79 1.97
C HIS A 12 15.77 -4.53 0.51
N LYS A 13 14.80 -4.38 -0.38
CA LYS A 13 15.00 -4.19 -1.81
C LYS A 13 14.88 -2.73 -2.23
N LEU A 14 14.49 -1.83 -1.34
CA LEU A 14 14.38 -0.41 -1.65
C LEU A 14 15.78 0.23 -1.75
N PRO A 15 15.96 1.21 -2.67
CA PRO A 15 17.21 1.99 -2.74
C PRO A 15 17.49 2.71 -1.42
N SER A 16 18.77 2.87 -1.11
CA SER A 16 19.21 3.48 0.17
C SER A 16 18.90 4.98 0.25
N ASP A 17 18.65 5.64 -0.88
CA ASP A 17 18.36 7.08 -0.92
C ASP A 17 16.88 7.42 -0.73
N ILE A 18 16.01 6.42 -0.60
CA ILE A 18 14.62 6.64 -0.20
C ILE A 18 14.57 6.66 1.32
N PHE A 19 14.04 7.76 1.88
CA PHE A 19 13.68 7.80 3.29
C PHE A 19 12.52 6.83 3.52
N LYS A 20 12.67 5.92 4.48
CA LYS A 20 11.61 4.99 4.85
C LYS A 20 11.41 5.01 6.35
N TRP A 21 10.15 5.11 6.75
CA TRP A 21 9.74 5.16 8.14
C TRP A 21 8.56 4.21 8.34
N LYS A 22 8.76 3.20 9.19
CA LYS A 22 7.68 2.36 9.65
C LYS A 22 7.01 3.09 10.82
N ILE A 23 5.74 3.45 10.63
CA ILE A 23 5.03 4.30 11.60
C ILE A 23 4.48 3.43 12.71
N HIS A 24 4.76 3.83 13.96
CA HIS A 24 4.15 3.28 15.16
C HIS A 24 3.54 4.42 15.94
N ASP A 25 2.22 4.61 15.83
CA ASP A 25 1.51 5.63 16.58
C ASP A 25 0.41 4.98 17.41
N SER A 26 0.58 4.94 18.74
CA SER A 26 -0.40 4.38 19.65
C SER A 26 -1.51 5.37 20.04
N PHE A 27 -1.39 6.64 19.64
CA PHE A 27 -2.34 7.70 20.01
C PHE A 27 -3.32 8.04 18.88
N ALA A 28 -2.93 7.83 17.60
CA ALA A 28 -3.78 8.12 16.47
C ALA A 28 -4.21 6.81 15.79
N ALA A 29 -5.52 6.58 15.70
CA ALA A 29 -6.06 5.42 15.02
C ALA A 29 -6.05 5.64 13.50
N GLY A 30 -5.82 4.57 12.74
CA GLY A 30 -5.90 4.58 11.28
C GLY A 30 -4.68 5.12 10.54
N VAL A 31 -3.60 5.48 11.26
CA VAL A 31 -2.35 5.94 10.64
C VAL A 31 -1.77 4.82 9.78
N PRO A 32 -1.34 5.10 8.53
CA PRO A 32 -0.72 4.08 7.68
C PRO A 32 0.54 3.47 8.29
N ASP A 33 0.89 2.25 7.84
CA ASP A 33 2.02 1.50 8.38
C ASP A 33 3.37 2.11 8.04
N ALA A 34 3.50 2.77 6.89
CA ALA A 34 4.79 3.26 6.43
C ALA A 34 4.67 4.57 5.65
N LEU A 35 5.75 5.35 5.71
CA LEU A 35 5.97 6.54 4.90
C LEU A 35 7.27 6.36 4.13
N TYR A 36 7.22 6.67 2.85
CA TYR A 36 8.39 6.71 1.97
C TYR A 36 8.52 8.10 1.36
N ALA A 37 9.74 8.62 1.29
CA ALA A 37 9.96 9.97 0.76
C ALA A 37 11.28 10.09 0.03
N LYS A 38 11.28 10.85 -1.05
CA LYS A 38 12.44 11.35 -1.78
C LYS A 38 12.10 12.75 -2.29
N ASN A 39 11.52 12.86 -3.48
CA ASN A 39 10.98 14.12 -4.02
C ASN A 39 9.48 14.26 -3.78
N SER A 40 8.82 13.16 -3.46
CA SER A 40 7.41 13.10 -3.07
C SER A 40 7.25 12.13 -1.93
N VAL A 41 6.11 12.22 -1.25
CA VAL A 41 5.77 11.38 -0.09
C VAL A 41 4.72 10.37 -0.50
N LEU A 42 4.93 9.11 -0.13
CA LEU A 42 3.99 8.02 -0.29
C LEU A 42 3.69 7.41 1.08
N PHE A 43 2.40 7.36 1.44
CA PHE A 43 1.92 6.62 2.60
C PHE A 43 1.39 5.26 2.14
N VAL A 44 1.75 4.21 2.85
CA VAL A 44 1.30 2.85 2.53
C VAL A 44 0.72 2.18 3.76
N GLU A 45 -0.51 1.69 3.61
CA GLU A 45 -1.11 0.73 4.53
C GLU A 45 -0.87 -0.67 3.97
N TYR A 46 -0.33 -1.55 4.80
CA TYR A 46 -0.06 -2.94 4.42
C TYR A 46 -1.08 -3.87 5.06
N LYS A 47 -1.56 -4.82 4.29
CA LYS A 47 -2.38 -5.93 4.77
C LYS A 47 -1.79 -7.23 4.25
N TYR A 48 -1.84 -8.28 5.04
CA TYR A 48 -1.35 -9.59 4.62
C TYR A 48 -2.43 -10.65 4.82
N VAL A 49 -2.72 -11.37 3.76
CA VAL A 49 -3.71 -12.44 3.74
C VAL A 49 -2.96 -13.77 3.64
N LYS A 50 -2.99 -14.56 4.71
CA LYS A 50 -2.23 -15.82 4.77
C LYS A 50 -2.72 -16.84 3.75
N LYS A 51 -4.01 -16.83 3.43
CA LYS A 51 -4.62 -17.76 2.49
C LYS A 51 -5.70 -17.07 1.69
N LEU A 52 -5.54 -17.05 0.37
CA LEU A 52 -6.55 -16.52 -0.53
C LEU A 52 -7.75 -17.49 -0.61
N PRO A 53 -8.97 -16.97 -0.84
CA PRO A 53 -10.14 -17.81 -1.09
C PRO A 53 -9.92 -18.74 -2.28
N VAL A 54 -10.59 -19.90 -2.27
CA VAL A 54 -10.53 -20.85 -3.38
C VAL A 54 -11.35 -20.35 -4.57
N LYS A 55 -12.58 -19.86 -4.30
CA LYS A 55 -13.49 -19.41 -5.35
C LYS A 55 -13.13 -18.01 -5.84
N SER A 56 -13.14 -17.83 -7.16
CA SER A 56 -12.80 -16.55 -7.80
C SER A 56 -13.74 -15.40 -7.43
N THR A 57 -14.99 -15.70 -7.10
CA THR A 57 -16.00 -14.69 -6.73
C THR A 57 -15.98 -14.31 -5.25
N THR A 58 -15.22 -15.02 -4.42
CA THR A 58 -15.16 -14.77 -2.98
C THR A 58 -14.37 -13.51 -2.70
N LEU A 59 -14.89 -12.68 -1.79
CA LEU A 59 -14.21 -11.46 -1.36
C LEU A 59 -13.01 -11.78 -0.48
N ILE A 60 -11.94 -11.04 -0.70
CA ILE A 60 -10.73 -11.11 0.13
C ILE A 60 -10.96 -10.24 1.37
N LYS A 61 -10.78 -10.84 2.55
CA LYS A 61 -10.91 -10.14 3.83
C LYS A 61 -9.58 -9.46 4.17
N THR A 62 -9.52 -8.16 4.06
CA THR A 62 -8.31 -7.37 4.35
C THR A 62 -8.33 -6.73 5.72
N SER A 63 -9.50 -6.67 6.37
CA SER A 63 -9.68 -6.05 7.69
C SER A 63 -9.26 -4.57 7.73
N ILE A 64 -9.31 -3.87 6.60
CA ILE A 64 -9.06 -2.43 6.60
C ILE A 64 -10.20 -1.72 7.33
N SER A 65 -9.84 -0.83 8.26
CA SER A 65 -10.81 -0.09 9.06
C SER A 65 -11.28 1.17 8.35
N PRO A 66 -12.48 1.70 8.70
CA PRO A 66 -12.92 3.00 8.17
C PRO A 66 -11.94 4.13 8.46
N MET A 67 -11.25 4.11 9.59
CA MET A 67 -10.26 5.14 9.93
C MET A 67 -9.02 5.03 9.05
N GLN A 68 -8.57 3.82 8.73
CA GLN A 68 -7.47 3.60 7.78
C GLN A 68 -7.84 4.11 6.39
N VAL A 69 -9.05 3.82 5.93
CA VAL A 69 -9.55 4.34 4.65
C VAL A 69 -9.56 5.86 4.64
N SER A 70 -10.08 6.48 5.70
CA SER A 70 -10.14 7.93 5.83
C SER A 70 -8.76 8.58 5.78
N TRP A 71 -7.77 7.97 6.45
CA TRP A 71 -6.39 8.44 6.42
C TRP A 71 -5.82 8.43 5.01
N LEU A 72 -5.96 7.30 4.31
CA LEU A 72 -5.44 7.15 2.95
C LEU A 72 -6.11 8.14 1.99
N ASP A 73 -7.42 8.31 2.08
CA ASP A 73 -8.19 9.26 1.26
C ASP A 73 -7.72 10.70 1.52
N THR A 74 -7.54 11.06 2.78
CA THR A 74 -7.10 12.41 3.15
C THR A 74 -5.69 12.69 2.63
N MET A 75 -4.77 11.74 2.75
CA MET A 75 -3.39 11.92 2.30
C MET A 75 -3.27 12.03 0.79
N GLN A 76 -4.19 11.48 0.01
CA GLN A 76 -4.20 11.62 -1.45
C GLN A 76 -4.28 13.09 -1.90
N CYS A 77 -4.80 13.97 -1.07
CA CYS A 77 -4.90 15.40 -1.41
C CYS A 77 -3.53 16.10 -1.40
N ALA A 78 -2.60 15.67 -0.55
CA ALA A 78 -1.32 16.33 -0.34
C ALA A 78 -0.10 15.47 -0.71
N ALA A 79 -0.28 14.17 -0.76
CA ALA A 79 0.79 13.19 -1.01
C ALA A 79 0.24 12.06 -1.88
N HIS A 80 0.98 10.98 -2.00
CA HIS A 80 0.45 9.73 -2.55
C HIS A 80 0.07 8.80 -1.39
N SER A 81 -0.94 7.98 -1.59
CA SER A 81 -1.27 6.91 -0.65
C SER A 81 -1.65 5.64 -1.41
N ALA A 82 -1.42 4.49 -0.78
CA ALA A 82 -1.72 3.20 -1.38
C ALA A 82 -2.04 2.17 -0.28
N LEU A 83 -2.86 1.19 -0.66
CA LEU A 83 -3.07 -0.03 0.11
C LEU A 83 -2.37 -1.16 -0.62
N ILE A 84 -1.44 -1.84 0.05
CA ILE A 84 -0.72 -2.99 -0.51
C ILE A 84 -1.15 -4.24 0.24
N ILE A 85 -1.74 -5.18 -0.49
CA ILE A 85 -2.24 -6.43 0.07
C ILE A 85 -1.32 -7.56 -0.39
N GLY A 86 -0.62 -8.18 0.58
CA GLY A 86 0.25 -9.31 0.32
C GLY A 86 -0.42 -10.64 0.62
N SER A 87 0.01 -11.65 -0.08
CA SER A 87 -0.29 -13.05 0.17
C SER A 87 0.96 -13.89 -0.10
N PRO A 88 1.00 -15.19 0.19
CA PRO A 88 2.24 -15.97 0.04
C PRO A 88 2.96 -15.83 -1.30
N ASN A 89 2.23 -15.73 -2.42
CA ASN A 89 2.84 -15.71 -3.75
C ASN A 89 2.37 -14.55 -4.61
N ASN A 90 1.46 -13.71 -4.12
CA ASN A 90 0.82 -12.69 -4.94
C ASN A 90 0.60 -11.41 -4.14
N ILE A 91 0.69 -10.28 -4.81
CA ILE A 91 0.52 -8.96 -4.20
C ILE A 91 -0.42 -8.15 -5.07
N TYR A 92 -1.23 -7.32 -4.42
CA TYR A 92 -2.15 -6.40 -5.09
C TYR A 92 -1.94 -4.98 -4.55
N ILE A 93 -1.81 -4.00 -5.46
CA ILE A 93 -1.67 -2.58 -5.09
C ILE A 93 -2.97 -1.87 -5.43
N LYS A 94 -3.58 -1.22 -4.43
CA LYS A 94 -4.77 -0.42 -4.61
C LYS A 94 -4.45 1.06 -4.41
N LEU A 95 -4.80 1.89 -5.40
CA LEU A 95 -4.41 3.30 -5.46
C LEU A 95 -5.53 4.27 -5.05
N ASN A 96 -6.76 3.80 -5.04
CA ASN A 96 -7.94 4.59 -4.68
C ASN A 96 -9.06 3.66 -4.26
N ASN A 97 -10.24 4.22 -3.89
CA ASN A 97 -11.39 3.41 -3.46
C ASN A 97 -10.99 2.35 -2.43
N PHE A 98 -10.28 2.78 -1.38
CA PHE A 98 -9.67 1.85 -0.42
C PHE A 98 -10.69 1.01 0.34
N SER A 99 -11.95 1.44 0.40
CA SER A 99 -13.05 0.67 0.99
C SER A 99 -13.66 -0.36 0.03
N GLU A 100 -13.31 -0.31 -1.26
CA GLU A 100 -13.84 -1.25 -2.24
C GLU A 100 -13.42 -2.67 -1.90
N LYS A 101 -14.39 -3.58 -1.91
CA LYS A 101 -14.14 -5.00 -1.68
C LYS A 101 -13.58 -5.63 -2.94
N ILE A 102 -12.54 -6.44 -2.76
CA ILE A 102 -11.80 -7.07 -3.85
C ILE A 102 -12.12 -8.55 -3.88
N THR A 103 -12.55 -9.06 -5.02
CA THR A 103 -12.71 -10.51 -5.23
C THR A 103 -11.34 -11.15 -5.48
N LYS A 104 -11.27 -12.46 -5.26
CA LYS A 104 -10.06 -13.21 -5.63
C LYS A 104 -9.74 -13.03 -7.12
N GLU A 105 -10.74 -13.00 -7.99
CA GLU A 105 -10.54 -12.81 -9.43
C GLU A 105 -9.84 -11.48 -9.72
N MET A 106 -10.31 -10.38 -9.12
CA MET A 106 -9.68 -9.06 -9.28
C MET A 106 -8.23 -9.07 -8.80
N PHE A 107 -7.99 -9.69 -7.64
CA PHE A 107 -6.66 -9.80 -7.05
C PHE A 107 -5.72 -10.53 -7.99
N MET A 108 -6.12 -11.71 -8.48
CA MET A 108 -5.28 -12.54 -9.34
C MET A 108 -5.05 -11.92 -10.72
N LYS A 109 -6.04 -11.19 -11.24
CA LYS A 109 -5.94 -10.53 -12.54
C LYS A 109 -4.93 -9.37 -12.54
N LYS A 110 -4.81 -8.67 -11.41
CA LYS A 110 -3.93 -7.50 -11.26
C LYS A 110 -2.74 -7.75 -10.33
N LYS A 111 -2.44 -9.01 -10.05
CA LYS A 111 -1.33 -9.35 -9.15
C LYS A 111 0.00 -8.83 -9.67
N VAL A 112 0.86 -8.46 -8.72
CA VAL A 112 2.20 -7.96 -8.99
C VAL A 112 3.21 -8.70 -8.13
N THR A 113 4.50 -8.52 -8.44
CA THR A 113 5.61 -9.11 -7.68
C THR A 113 6.18 -8.14 -6.66
N ILE A 114 7.07 -8.62 -5.77
CA ILE A 114 7.78 -7.73 -4.84
C ILE A 114 8.59 -6.69 -5.60
N LEU A 115 9.22 -7.05 -6.71
CA LEU A 115 9.98 -6.09 -7.53
C LEU A 115 9.08 -5.02 -8.12
N ASP A 116 7.86 -5.37 -8.50
CA ASP A 116 6.87 -4.40 -8.96
C ASP A 116 6.48 -3.42 -7.85
N VAL A 117 6.34 -3.91 -6.62
CA VAL A 117 6.05 -3.06 -5.47
C VAL A 117 7.20 -2.08 -5.22
N VAL A 118 8.43 -2.55 -5.26
CA VAL A 118 9.63 -1.71 -5.12
C VAL A 118 9.65 -0.64 -6.22
N GLY A 119 9.41 -1.03 -7.47
CA GLY A 119 9.32 -0.10 -8.60
C GLY A 119 8.22 0.92 -8.43
N PHE A 120 7.07 0.52 -7.90
CA PHE A 120 5.95 1.41 -7.58
C PHE A 120 6.36 2.46 -6.53
N ILE A 121 7.00 2.04 -5.44
CA ILE A 121 7.46 2.95 -4.38
C ILE A 121 8.49 3.93 -4.93
N VAL A 122 9.46 3.45 -5.72
CA VAL A 122 10.47 4.29 -6.37
C VAL A 122 9.81 5.33 -7.28
N ASN A 123 8.89 4.89 -8.14
CA ASN A 123 8.20 5.78 -9.07
C ASN A 123 7.45 6.90 -8.33
N LYS A 124 6.71 6.55 -7.28
CA LYS A 124 5.89 7.51 -6.54
C LYS A 124 6.72 8.48 -5.69
N THR A 125 7.92 8.09 -5.28
CA THR A 125 8.75 8.92 -4.41
C THR A 125 9.80 9.72 -5.19
N TYR A 126 10.31 9.22 -6.30
CA TYR A 126 11.34 9.92 -7.08
C TYR A 126 10.75 11.05 -7.93
N LEU A 127 9.56 10.86 -8.49
CA LEU A 127 8.92 11.88 -9.31
C LEU A 127 8.15 12.85 -8.41
N PRO A 128 8.29 14.16 -8.61
CA PRO A 128 7.50 15.12 -7.84
C PRO A 128 6.01 14.95 -8.20
N LYS A 129 5.16 15.10 -7.19
CA LYS A 129 3.72 15.10 -7.41
C LYS A 129 3.33 16.36 -8.15
N LYS A 130 2.56 16.22 -9.24
CA LYS A 130 2.05 17.38 -9.99
C LYS A 130 1.10 18.18 -9.12
N VAL A 131 1.39 19.48 -9.00
CA VAL A 131 0.48 20.43 -8.36
C VAL A 131 -0.37 21.06 -9.47
N ILE A 132 -1.68 20.97 -9.34
CA ILE A 132 -2.60 21.67 -10.22
C ILE A 132 -2.68 23.10 -9.70
N THR A 133 -2.06 24.05 -10.45
CA THR A 133 -2.22 25.45 -10.17
C THR A 133 -3.44 25.96 -10.93
N ALA A 134 -4.37 26.58 -10.20
CA ALA A 134 -5.48 27.31 -10.82
C ALA A 134 -4.94 28.66 -11.30
N ASP A 135 -4.90 28.84 -12.60
CA ASP A 135 -4.59 30.13 -13.20
C ASP A 135 -5.88 30.90 -13.45
#